data_4f031012e3ce781da9b473e1376f5c13
#
_entry.id   4f031012e3ce781da9b473e1376f5c13
#
_cell.length_a   1.000
_cell.length_b   1.000
_cell.length_c   1.000
_cell.angle_alpha   90.00
_cell.angle_beta   90.00
_cell.angle_gamma   90.00
#
_symmetry.space_group_name_H-M   'P 1'
#
loop_
_entity.id
_entity.type
_entity.pdbx_description
1 polymer ?
#
loop_
_entity_poly.entity_id
_entity_poly.type
_entity_poly.pdbx_seq_one_letter_code
_entity_poly.pdbx_strand_id
1 'polypeptide(L)'
;MKKTEQKYQAFVQILKEELIPAMGCTEPISLAYGASIARKVLNHLPTKIVVEASGSIIKNVKSVIVPHTHHLKGIKAAVCAGIIGGNDDKYLEVLSQIDEKTKKEIDQYIEKVDFEEHFLDSSKVFDYIITVWNKKEYVKVRISDSHMHVVCIEKNGQILQEEKSVVKKEKADRSLLDIKDIYDFIKTVELTDIQDILERQIDYNYAIACAGLNDNYGANIGKVLLKSFGNDVKNKAKAYAAAGSDARMNGCELPVVINSGSGNQGMTCSLPVIIYAQELKVSKKKCLEP
;
A
#
# COMPACT_ATOMS: atom_id res chain seq x y z
N MET A 1 -31.70 -2.00 -2.60
CA MET A 1 -31.04 -2.50 -3.82
C MET A 1 -31.07 -4.03 -3.80
N LYS A 2 -31.32 -4.70 -4.93
CA LYS A 2 -31.32 -6.17 -4.97
C LYS A 2 -29.96 -6.70 -5.36
N LYS A 3 -29.55 -7.86 -4.82
CA LYS A 3 -28.25 -8.50 -5.10
C LYS A 3 -27.98 -8.74 -6.59
N THR A 4 -29.05 -8.94 -7.39
CA THR A 4 -28.97 -9.15 -8.84
C THR A 4 -28.81 -7.87 -9.66
N GLU A 5 -28.92 -6.70 -9.05
CA GLU A 5 -28.81 -5.42 -9.75
C GLU A 5 -27.34 -5.10 -10.07
N GLN A 6 -27.09 -4.53 -11.26
CA GLN A 6 -25.77 -4.14 -11.71
C GLN A 6 -25.06 -3.20 -10.71
N LYS A 7 -25.78 -2.23 -10.13
CA LYS A 7 -25.24 -1.30 -9.13
C LYS A 7 -24.76 -2.04 -7.87
N TYR A 8 -25.53 -3.02 -7.38
CA TYR A 8 -25.15 -3.81 -6.23
C TYR A 8 -23.81 -4.53 -6.47
N GLN A 9 -23.70 -5.23 -7.60
CA GLN A 9 -22.48 -5.95 -7.97
C GLN A 9 -21.28 -5.00 -8.16
N ALA A 10 -21.53 -3.85 -8.78
CA ALA A 10 -20.50 -2.82 -8.95
C ALA A 10 -19.98 -2.30 -7.58
N PHE A 11 -20.87 -2.05 -6.61
CA PHE A 11 -20.48 -1.55 -5.29
C PHE A 11 -19.71 -2.60 -4.47
N VAL A 12 -20.11 -3.87 -4.50
CA VAL A 12 -19.32 -4.96 -3.90
C VAL A 12 -17.95 -5.05 -4.57
N GLN A 13 -17.89 -4.94 -5.89
CA GLN A 13 -16.62 -5.01 -6.61
C GLN A 13 -15.73 -3.79 -6.31
N ILE A 14 -16.30 -2.58 -6.19
CA ILE A 14 -15.55 -1.37 -5.77
C ILE A 14 -14.94 -1.58 -4.39
N LEU A 15 -15.68 -2.13 -3.42
CA LEU A 15 -15.10 -2.44 -2.09
C LEU A 15 -13.93 -3.41 -2.19
N LYS A 16 -14.02 -4.45 -3.03
CA LYS A 16 -12.93 -5.41 -3.26
C LYS A 16 -11.70 -4.77 -3.90
N GLU A 17 -11.89 -3.79 -4.77
CA GLU A 17 -10.82 -3.08 -5.46
C GLU A 17 -10.14 -2.03 -4.58
N GLU A 18 -10.88 -1.40 -3.67
CA GLU A 18 -10.40 -0.28 -2.86
C GLU A 18 -9.84 -0.72 -1.49
N LEU A 19 -10.43 -1.76 -0.88
CA LEU A 19 -10.03 -2.24 0.44
C LEU A 19 -9.04 -3.41 0.32
N ILE A 20 -7.83 -3.09 -0.09
CA ILE A 20 -6.76 -4.09 -0.30
C ILE A 20 -5.66 -3.96 0.77
N PRO A 21 -5.01 -5.07 1.15
CA PRO A 21 -3.89 -5.02 2.08
C PRO A 21 -2.66 -4.35 1.45
N ALA A 22 -1.90 -3.66 2.28
CA ALA A 22 -0.62 -3.06 1.92
C ALA A 22 0.29 -2.98 3.15
N MET A 23 1.60 -3.03 2.94
CA MET A 23 2.59 -2.85 4.00
C MET A 23 3.23 -1.46 3.90
N GLY A 24 3.37 -0.77 5.02
CA GLY A 24 4.02 0.54 5.05
C GLY A 24 3.38 1.58 4.12
N CYS A 25 4.18 2.54 3.63
CA CYS A 25 3.74 3.53 2.66
C CYS A 25 3.65 2.92 1.26
N THR A 26 2.55 3.18 0.56
CA THR A 26 2.24 2.56 -0.74
C THR A 26 3.22 2.92 -1.85
N GLU A 27 3.80 4.11 -1.85
CA GLU A 27 4.76 4.55 -2.87
C GLU A 27 6.10 3.80 -2.80
N PRO A 28 6.78 3.69 -1.63
CA PRO A 28 7.98 2.84 -1.53
C PRO A 28 7.70 1.37 -1.86
N ILE A 29 6.55 0.87 -1.46
CA ILE A 29 6.15 -0.52 -1.74
C ILE A 29 5.90 -0.72 -3.23
N SER A 30 5.31 0.24 -3.93
CA SER A 30 5.18 0.19 -5.39
C SER A 30 6.55 0.17 -6.08
N LEU A 31 7.51 0.98 -5.61
CA LEU A 31 8.88 0.94 -6.14
C LEU A 31 9.54 -0.43 -5.92
N ALA A 32 9.38 -1.02 -4.74
CA ALA A 32 9.85 -2.38 -4.46
C ALA A 32 9.17 -3.42 -5.37
N TYR A 33 7.87 -3.26 -5.64
CA TYR A 33 7.12 -4.11 -6.56
C TYR A 33 7.67 -4.03 -8.00
N GLY A 34 7.83 -2.82 -8.54
CA GLY A 34 8.44 -2.63 -9.87
C GLY A 34 9.85 -3.18 -9.96
N ALA A 35 10.66 -3.01 -8.90
CA ALA A 35 12.02 -3.53 -8.81
C ALA A 35 12.07 -5.08 -8.76
N SER A 36 11.14 -5.70 -8.04
CA SER A 36 10.99 -7.16 -7.99
C SER A 36 10.66 -7.74 -9.37
N ILE A 37 9.74 -7.12 -10.10
CA ILE A 37 9.43 -7.49 -11.50
C ILE A 37 10.68 -7.36 -12.37
N ALA A 38 11.38 -6.23 -12.30
CA ALA A 38 12.58 -5.98 -13.10
C ALA A 38 13.66 -7.04 -12.82
N ARG A 39 13.88 -7.38 -11.55
CA ARG A 39 14.82 -8.44 -11.11
C ARG A 39 14.44 -9.80 -11.64
N LYS A 40 13.16 -10.17 -11.57
CA LYS A 40 12.60 -11.44 -12.08
C LYS A 40 12.82 -11.58 -13.58
N VAL A 41 12.54 -10.53 -14.36
CA VAL A 41 12.69 -10.52 -15.82
C VAL A 41 14.17 -10.50 -16.23
N LEU A 42 15.04 -9.75 -15.52
CA LEU A 42 16.48 -9.73 -15.77
C LEU A 42 17.13 -11.10 -15.48
N ASN A 43 16.61 -11.81 -14.48
CA ASN A 43 17.07 -13.11 -14.01
C ASN A 43 18.53 -13.13 -13.46
N HIS A 44 19.12 -11.97 -13.21
CA HIS A 44 20.44 -11.77 -12.63
C HIS A 44 20.41 -10.64 -11.61
N LEU A 45 21.30 -10.66 -10.61
CA LEU A 45 21.43 -9.55 -9.68
C LEU A 45 21.94 -8.33 -10.44
N PRO A 46 21.21 -7.20 -10.42
CA PRO A 46 21.64 -5.98 -11.12
C PRO A 46 22.93 -5.42 -10.50
N THR A 47 23.80 -4.91 -11.34
CA THR A 47 25.02 -4.17 -10.93
C THR A 47 24.83 -2.66 -11.04
N LYS A 48 23.86 -2.21 -11.85
CA LYS A 48 23.45 -0.81 -12.00
C LYS A 48 21.93 -0.70 -12.02
N ILE A 49 21.42 0.36 -11.40
CA ILE A 49 19.99 0.71 -11.35
C ILE A 49 19.84 2.19 -11.65
N VAL A 50 18.90 2.54 -12.50
CA VAL A 50 18.45 3.92 -12.71
C VAL A 50 16.95 3.98 -12.43
N VAL A 51 16.55 4.93 -11.60
CA VAL A 51 15.15 5.22 -11.30
C VAL A 51 14.81 6.62 -11.80
N GLU A 52 13.80 6.69 -12.63
CA GLU A 52 13.20 7.95 -13.07
C GLU A 52 11.82 8.05 -12.43
N ALA A 53 11.53 9.08 -11.66
CA ALA A 53 10.28 9.18 -10.91
C ALA A 53 9.68 10.59 -10.95
N SER A 54 8.34 10.66 -10.95
CA SER A 54 7.61 11.93 -10.85
C SER A 54 7.90 12.65 -9.53
N GLY A 55 7.79 13.96 -9.52
CA GLY A 55 8.07 14.78 -8.33
C GLY A 55 7.25 14.40 -7.10
N SER A 56 6.04 13.91 -7.30
CA SER A 56 5.18 13.41 -6.21
C SER A 56 5.80 12.18 -5.53
N ILE A 57 6.30 11.22 -6.29
CA ILE A 57 6.94 10.01 -5.76
C ILE A 57 8.24 10.39 -5.02
N ILE A 58 9.10 11.21 -5.62
CA ILE A 58 10.35 11.66 -5.01
C ILE A 58 10.06 12.33 -3.66
N LYS A 59 9.12 13.27 -3.63
CA LYS A 59 8.71 13.97 -2.40
C LYS A 59 8.19 13.01 -1.32
N ASN A 60 7.32 12.08 -1.71
CA ASN A 60 6.62 11.23 -0.74
C ASN A 60 7.50 10.10 -0.19
N VAL A 61 8.50 9.64 -0.96
CA VAL A 61 9.35 8.50 -0.56
C VAL A 61 10.60 8.93 0.21
N LYS A 62 11.10 10.14 -0.01
CA LYS A 62 12.41 10.63 0.46
C LYS A 62 12.75 10.29 1.92
N SER A 63 11.81 10.37 2.84
CA SER A 63 12.04 10.20 4.28
C SER A 63 11.27 9.06 4.93
N VAL A 64 10.52 8.31 4.15
CA VAL A 64 9.70 7.20 4.64
C VAL A 64 10.57 5.96 4.87
N ILE A 65 10.38 5.31 6.01
CA ILE A 65 11.03 4.04 6.31
C ILE A 65 10.38 2.93 5.46
N VAL A 66 11.23 2.17 4.78
CA VAL A 66 10.83 0.98 4.03
C VAL A 66 10.65 -0.17 5.01
N PRO A 67 9.47 -0.80 5.09
CA PRO A 67 9.23 -1.91 6.00
C PRO A 67 10.13 -3.11 5.65
N HIS A 68 10.36 -3.99 6.63
CA HIS A 68 11.24 -5.16 6.48
C HIS A 68 12.66 -4.82 6.00
N THR A 69 13.18 -3.65 6.40
CA THR A 69 14.59 -3.27 6.26
C THR A 69 15.13 -2.78 7.62
N HIS A 70 16.42 -2.63 7.78
CA HIS A 70 16.99 -2.04 9.00
C HIS A 70 16.79 -0.51 9.04
N HIS A 71 15.51 -0.07 9.02
CA HIS A 71 15.09 1.34 9.01
C HIS A 71 15.63 2.16 7.83
N LEU A 72 15.94 1.50 6.70
CA LEU A 72 16.38 2.18 5.49
C LEU A 72 15.27 3.07 4.93
N LYS A 73 15.66 4.19 4.29
CA LYS A 73 14.72 5.19 3.79
C LYS A 73 14.98 5.53 2.32
N GLY A 74 13.96 6.01 1.65
CA GLY A 74 14.07 6.58 0.32
C GLY A 74 13.94 5.59 -0.82
N ILE A 75 14.04 6.11 -2.04
CA ILE A 75 13.84 5.36 -3.29
C ILE A 75 14.87 4.23 -3.43
N LYS A 76 16.15 4.52 -3.18
CA LYS A 76 17.20 3.51 -3.26
C LYS A 76 16.93 2.31 -2.34
N ALA A 77 16.52 2.58 -1.10
CA ALA A 77 16.18 1.54 -0.13
C ALA A 77 15.01 0.66 -0.60
N ALA A 78 13.94 1.28 -1.08
CA ALA A 78 12.74 0.57 -1.57
C ALA A 78 13.07 -0.33 -2.77
N VAL A 79 13.82 0.20 -3.73
CA VAL A 79 14.22 -0.54 -4.94
C VAL A 79 15.17 -1.68 -4.60
N CYS A 80 16.19 -1.45 -3.76
CA CYS A 80 17.12 -2.51 -3.34
C CYS A 80 16.42 -3.62 -2.55
N ALA A 81 15.47 -3.27 -1.67
CA ALA A 81 14.66 -4.25 -0.95
C ALA A 81 13.83 -5.11 -1.93
N GLY A 82 13.22 -4.48 -2.94
CA GLY A 82 12.49 -5.19 -3.98
C GLY A 82 13.36 -6.12 -4.83
N ILE A 83 14.59 -5.70 -5.18
CA ILE A 83 15.57 -6.49 -5.94
C ILE A 83 16.01 -7.74 -5.18
N ILE A 84 16.30 -7.62 -3.87
CA ILE A 84 16.90 -8.69 -3.07
C ILE A 84 15.84 -9.63 -2.48
N GLY A 85 14.76 -9.08 -1.92
CA GLY A 85 13.79 -9.86 -1.15
C GLY A 85 12.35 -9.74 -1.63
N GLY A 86 12.11 -9.00 -2.72
CA GLY A 86 10.74 -8.78 -3.22
C GLY A 86 10.13 -10.00 -3.88
N ASN A 87 8.85 -10.23 -3.60
CA ASN A 87 8.00 -11.21 -4.27
C ASN A 87 6.82 -10.50 -4.94
N ASP A 88 6.90 -10.28 -6.28
CA ASP A 88 5.89 -9.56 -7.06
C ASP A 88 4.49 -10.21 -7.04
N ASP A 89 4.39 -11.51 -6.78
CA ASP A 89 3.10 -12.21 -6.64
C ASP A 89 2.30 -11.72 -5.40
N LYS A 90 2.97 -11.03 -4.47
CA LYS A 90 2.37 -10.44 -3.26
C LYS A 90 1.91 -8.99 -3.43
N TYR A 91 2.07 -8.39 -4.59
CA TYR A 91 1.63 -7.02 -4.89
C TYR A 91 2.13 -5.99 -3.86
N LEU A 92 1.23 -5.29 -3.16
CA LEU A 92 1.58 -4.30 -2.13
C LEU A 92 2.06 -4.92 -0.79
N GLU A 93 2.17 -6.22 -0.71
CA GLU A 93 2.83 -6.97 0.36
C GLU A 93 4.16 -7.59 -0.13
N VAL A 94 4.74 -7.06 -1.21
CA VAL A 94 5.93 -7.56 -1.91
C VAL A 94 7.14 -7.83 -0.99
N LEU A 95 7.28 -7.12 0.12
CA LEU A 95 8.36 -7.26 1.08
C LEU A 95 8.01 -8.13 2.30
N SER A 96 6.79 -8.70 2.37
CA SER A 96 6.28 -9.42 3.56
C SER A 96 7.06 -10.67 3.96
N GLN A 97 7.88 -11.20 3.06
CA GLN A 97 8.64 -12.45 3.29
C GLN A 97 10.12 -12.21 3.62
N ILE A 98 10.53 -10.96 3.76
CA ILE A 98 11.92 -10.61 4.10
C ILE A 98 12.21 -10.98 5.56
N ASP A 99 13.21 -11.84 5.74
CA ASP A 99 13.74 -12.26 7.03
C ASP A 99 15.03 -11.49 7.39
N GLU A 100 15.56 -11.74 8.59
CA GLU A 100 16.78 -11.08 9.07
C GLU A 100 18.04 -11.34 8.22
N LYS A 101 18.11 -12.48 7.53
CA LYS A 101 19.18 -12.78 6.60
C LYS A 101 19.07 -11.90 5.36
N THR A 102 17.89 -11.81 4.80
CA THR A 102 17.60 -10.99 3.62
C THR A 102 17.79 -9.50 3.92
N LYS A 103 17.44 -9.01 5.13
CA LYS A 103 17.72 -7.63 5.56
C LYS A 103 19.23 -7.32 5.48
N LYS A 104 20.08 -8.23 5.96
CA LYS A 104 21.55 -8.07 5.86
C LYS A 104 22.06 -8.08 4.42
N GLU A 105 21.44 -8.89 3.56
CA GLU A 105 21.78 -8.91 2.13
C GLU A 105 21.39 -7.59 1.45
N ILE A 106 20.25 -6.99 1.83
CA ILE A 106 19.84 -5.65 1.38
C ILE A 106 20.86 -4.60 1.80
N ASP A 107 21.29 -4.60 3.07
CA ASP A 107 22.30 -3.65 3.57
C ASP A 107 23.63 -3.75 2.79
N GLN A 108 24.06 -4.97 2.49
CA GLN A 108 25.29 -5.18 1.70
C GLN A 108 25.13 -4.79 0.24
N TYR A 109 23.95 -5.00 -0.33
CA TYR A 109 23.69 -4.69 -1.72
C TYR A 109 23.56 -3.19 -1.97
N ILE A 110 22.88 -2.47 -1.08
CA ILE A 110 22.68 -1.02 -1.20
C ILE A 110 24.00 -0.24 -1.19
N GLU A 111 25.04 -0.76 -0.49
CA GLU A 111 26.37 -0.15 -0.46
C GLU A 111 27.15 -0.34 -1.77
N LYS A 112 26.87 -1.39 -2.53
CA LYS A 112 27.68 -1.83 -3.68
C LYS A 112 27.08 -1.48 -5.03
N VAL A 113 25.77 -1.39 -5.11
CA VAL A 113 25.07 -1.17 -6.37
C VAL A 113 25.28 0.26 -6.88
N ASP A 114 25.61 0.40 -8.16
CA ASP A 114 25.58 1.69 -8.85
C ASP A 114 24.12 2.14 -9.01
N PHE A 115 23.77 3.28 -8.40
CA PHE A 115 22.39 3.75 -8.32
C PHE A 115 22.28 5.22 -8.69
N GLU A 116 21.41 5.49 -9.65
CA GLU A 116 21.08 6.85 -10.09
C GLU A 116 19.58 7.10 -9.91
N GLU A 117 19.23 8.31 -9.50
CA GLU A 117 17.86 8.79 -9.36
C GLU A 117 17.68 10.07 -10.16
N HIS A 118 16.64 10.08 -11.02
CA HIS A 118 16.36 11.22 -11.90
C HIS A 118 14.89 11.63 -11.77
N PHE A 119 14.66 12.92 -12.00
CA PHE A 119 13.31 13.44 -12.14
C PHE A 119 12.74 13.01 -13.50
N LEU A 120 11.54 12.41 -13.47
CA LEU A 120 10.75 12.11 -14.66
C LEU A 120 9.79 13.27 -14.92
N ASP A 121 10.01 14.00 -16.03
CA ASP A 121 9.04 14.99 -16.50
C ASP A 121 7.82 14.28 -17.09
N SER A 122 6.79 14.17 -16.28
CA SER A 122 5.54 13.47 -16.61
C SER A 122 4.34 14.30 -16.19
N SER A 123 3.31 14.33 -17.04
CA SER A 123 2.02 14.95 -16.71
C SER A 123 1.24 14.17 -15.63
N LYS A 124 1.69 12.96 -15.29
CA LYS A 124 1.04 12.08 -14.32
C LYS A 124 1.61 12.29 -12.92
N VAL A 125 0.73 12.31 -11.92
CA VAL A 125 1.11 12.45 -10.51
C VAL A 125 1.91 11.23 -10.03
N PHE A 126 1.47 10.02 -10.43
CA PHE A 126 2.11 8.76 -10.11
C PHE A 126 2.68 8.14 -11.37
N ASP A 127 3.99 8.22 -11.54
CA ASP A 127 4.70 7.68 -12.71
C ASP A 127 6.17 7.46 -12.39
N TYR A 128 6.69 6.26 -12.67
CA TYR A 128 8.11 5.98 -12.54
C TYR A 128 8.57 4.88 -13.47
N ILE A 129 9.86 4.88 -13.74
CA ILE A 129 10.57 3.90 -14.54
C ILE A 129 11.74 3.37 -13.71
N ILE A 130 11.87 2.06 -13.60
CA ILE A 130 13.04 1.41 -13.03
C ILE A 130 13.76 0.69 -14.16
N THR A 131 15.01 1.04 -14.40
CA THR A 131 15.87 0.34 -15.35
C THR A 131 17.01 -0.33 -14.58
N VAL A 132 17.17 -1.62 -14.78
CA VAL A 132 18.19 -2.44 -14.09
C VAL A 132 19.11 -3.10 -15.11
N TRP A 133 20.41 -3.13 -14.84
CA TRP A 133 21.41 -3.73 -15.71
C TRP A 133 22.24 -4.80 -15.03
N ASN A 134 22.58 -5.84 -15.78
CA ASN A 134 23.70 -6.71 -15.47
C ASN A 134 24.55 -6.85 -16.75
N LYS A 135 25.80 -6.35 -16.72
CA LYS A 135 26.67 -6.26 -17.88
C LYS A 135 26.01 -5.51 -19.05
N LYS A 136 25.71 -6.21 -20.16
CA LYS A 136 25.07 -5.65 -21.36
C LYS A 136 23.54 -5.85 -21.38
N GLU A 137 23.00 -6.64 -20.49
CA GLU A 137 21.57 -6.88 -20.43
C GLU A 137 20.88 -5.85 -19.54
N TYR A 138 19.71 -5.41 -19.95
CA TYR A 138 18.89 -4.53 -19.15
C TYR A 138 17.41 -4.89 -19.21
N VAL A 139 16.70 -4.50 -18.16
CA VAL A 139 15.25 -4.54 -18.10
C VAL A 139 14.75 -3.18 -17.62
N LYS A 140 13.70 -2.69 -18.28
CA LYS A 140 12.97 -1.48 -17.92
C LYS A 140 11.55 -1.84 -17.56
N VAL A 141 11.10 -1.36 -16.42
CA VAL A 141 9.72 -1.50 -15.94
C VAL A 141 9.16 -0.11 -15.67
N ARG A 142 8.02 0.23 -16.27
CA ARG A 142 7.28 1.46 -15.97
C ARG A 142 5.97 1.14 -15.29
N ILE A 143 5.70 1.84 -14.20
CA ILE A 143 4.43 1.81 -13.46
C ILE A 143 3.86 3.21 -13.41
N SER A 144 2.58 3.35 -13.74
CA SER A 144 1.93 4.64 -13.85
C SER A 144 0.45 4.57 -13.46
N ASP A 145 -0.11 5.72 -13.08
CA ASP A 145 -1.51 5.95 -12.71
C ASP A 145 -1.95 5.29 -11.39
N SER A 146 -1.43 4.11 -11.06
CA SER A 146 -1.68 3.46 -9.76
C SER A 146 -0.50 2.57 -9.35
N HIS A 147 -0.44 2.24 -8.06
CA HIS A 147 0.71 1.59 -7.42
C HIS A 147 1.10 0.21 -8.00
N MET A 148 0.20 -0.46 -8.70
CA MET A 148 0.42 -1.81 -9.28
C MET A 148 0.19 -1.85 -10.79
N HIS A 149 0.00 -0.70 -11.42
CA HIS A 149 -0.33 -0.64 -12.84
C HIS A 149 0.93 -0.61 -13.69
N VAL A 150 1.38 -1.79 -14.09
CA VAL A 150 2.55 -1.98 -14.97
C VAL A 150 2.16 -1.65 -16.40
N VAL A 151 2.64 -0.53 -16.91
CA VAL A 151 2.31 -0.06 -18.27
C VAL A 151 3.32 -0.52 -19.33
N CYS A 152 4.55 -0.84 -18.93
CA CYS A 152 5.55 -1.33 -19.85
C CYS A 152 6.59 -2.21 -19.16
N ILE A 153 6.96 -3.32 -19.79
CA ILE A 153 8.14 -4.12 -19.48
C ILE A 153 8.94 -4.30 -20.77
N GLU A 154 10.20 -3.89 -20.74
CA GLU A 154 11.13 -3.98 -21.86
C GLU A 154 12.40 -4.73 -21.42
N LYS A 155 12.92 -5.63 -22.26
CA LYS A 155 14.22 -6.30 -22.04
C LYS A 155 15.06 -6.14 -23.30
N ASN A 156 16.24 -5.53 -23.18
CA ASN A 156 17.22 -5.38 -24.27
C ASN A 156 16.63 -4.77 -25.56
N GLY A 157 15.74 -3.78 -25.43
CA GLY A 157 15.05 -3.13 -26.57
C GLY A 157 13.81 -3.88 -27.06
N GLN A 158 13.53 -5.07 -26.54
CA GLN A 158 12.32 -5.80 -26.87
C GLN A 158 11.23 -5.54 -25.83
N ILE A 159 10.08 -5.05 -26.27
CA ILE A 159 8.90 -4.88 -25.44
C ILE A 159 8.30 -6.26 -25.15
N LEU A 160 8.30 -6.67 -23.89
CA LEU A 160 7.69 -7.93 -23.41
C LEU A 160 6.24 -7.74 -23.03
N GLN A 161 5.92 -6.56 -22.48
CA GLN A 161 4.57 -6.15 -22.12
C GLN A 161 4.44 -4.65 -22.37
N GLU A 162 3.41 -4.28 -23.10
CA GLU A 162 3.03 -2.89 -23.30
C GLU A 162 1.51 -2.81 -23.22
N GLU A 163 1.02 -1.90 -22.44
CA GLU A 163 -0.40 -1.61 -22.42
C GLU A 163 -0.76 -0.77 -23.66
N LYS A 164 -0.99 -1.46 -24.80
CA LYS A 164 -1.52 -0.86 -26.03
C LYS A 164 -2.99 -0.51 -25.84
N SER A 165 -3.33 0.55 -25.10
CA SER A 165 -4.71 0.90 -24.76
C SER A 165 -5.48 -0.24 -24.04
N VAL A 166 -5.61 -0.05 -22.80
CA VAL A 166 -6.65 -0.52 -21.89
C VAL A 166 -7.54 -1.68 -22.39
N VAL A 167 -7.04 -2.92 -22.30
CA VAL A 167 -7.91 -3.93 -21.72
C VAL A 167 -7.80 -3.71 -20.20
N LYS A 168 -8.49 -2.70 -19.70
CA LYS A 168 -8.77 -2.62 -18.28
C LYS A 168 -9.41 -3.97 -17.93
N LYS A 169 -8.83 -4.75 -17.01
CA LYS A 169 -9.71 -5.56 -16.16
C LYS A 169 -10.78 -4.58 -15.77
N GLU A 170 -12.01 -4.83 -16.21
CA GLU A 170 -13.09 -3.85 -16.04
C GLU A 170 -13.17 -3.55 -14.55
N LYS A 171 -12.55 -2.41 -14.19
CA LYS A 171 -12.78 -1.87 -12.85
C LYS A 171 -14.26 -1.59 -12.78
N ALA A 172 -14.86 -1.87 -11.65
CA ALA A 172 -16.25 -1.56 -11.45
C ALA A 172 -16.53 -0.11 -11.85
N ASP A 173 -17.64 0.11 -12.50
CA ASP A 173 -18.01 1.42 -13.01
C ASP A 173 -18.31 2.38 -11.85
N ARG A 174 -17.36 3.30 -11.60
CA ARG A 174 -17.46 4.30 -10.55
C ARG A 174 -18.40 5.44 -10.87
N SER A 175 -18.85 5.58 -12.12
CA SER A 175 -19.89 6.55 -12.48
C SER A 175 -21.25 6.20 -11.89
N LEU A 176 -21.43 4.96 -11.44
CA LEU A 176 -22.61 4.50 -10.72
C LEU A 176 -22.68 4.97 -9.27
N LEU A 177 -21.58 5.54 -8.72
CA LEU A 177 -21.54 6.02 -7.34
C LEU A 177 -22.37 7.31 -7.21
N ASP A 178 -23.47 7.20 -6.48
CA ASP A 178 -24.31 8.30 -6.06
C ASP A 178 -24.62 8.13 -4.57
N ILE A 179 -24.72 9.23 -3.80
CA ILE A 179 -24.90 9.18 -2.35
C ILE A 179 -26.20 8.44 -1.97
N LYS A 180 -27.26 8.63 -2.74
CA LYS A 180 -28.54 7.95 -2.50
C LYS A 180 -28.40 6.44 -2.73
N ASP A 181 -27.75 6.04 -3.80
CA ASP A 181 -27.53 4.63 -4.13
C ASP A 181 -26.56 3.96 -3.16
N ILE A 182 -25.52 4.67 -2.70
CA ILE A 182 -24.63 4.20 -1.62
C ILE A 182 -25.42 3.95 -0.34
N TYR A 183 -26.29 4.89 0.05
CA TYR A 183 -27.12 4.74 1.23
C TYR A 183 -28.11 3.56 1.12
N ASP A 184 -28.70 3.35 -0.05
CA ASP A 184 -29.55 2.20 -0.30
C ASP A 184 -28.76 0.88 -0.29
N PHE A 185 -27.56 0.87 -0.87
CA PHE A 185 -26.65 -0.28 -0.82
C PHE A 185 -26.29 -0.65 0.63
N ILE A 186 -25.88 0.32 1.42
CA ILE A 186 -25.55 0.11 2.84
C ILE A 186 -26.70 -0.59 3.59
N LYS A 187 -27.95 -0.18 3.34
CA LYS A 187 -29.14 -0.78 4.00
C LYS A 187 -29.52 -2.17 3.49
N THR A 188 -29.05 -2.56 2.32
CA THR A 188 -29.54 -3.76 1.63
C THR A 188 -28.46 -4.77 1.32
N VAL A 189 -27.19 -4.43 1.53
CA VAL A 189 -26.06 -5.32 1.26
C VAL A 189 -26.12 -6.55 2.17
N GLU A 190 -25.92 -7.72 1.57
CA GLU A 190 -25.77 -8.96 2.33
C GLU A 190 -24.38 -9.02 2.94
N LEU A 191 -24.30 -9.19 4.26
CA LEU A 191 -23.03 -9.20 4.98
C LEU A 191 -22.04 -10.22 4.40
N THR A 192 -22.54 -11.37 3.95
CA THR A 192 -21.73 -12.44 3.34
C THR A 192 -20.93 -12.00 2.10
N ASP A 193 -21.36 -10.95 1.40
CA ASP A 193 -20.70 -10.46 0.18
C ASP A 193 -19.51 -9.53 0.47
N ILE A 194 -19.43 -8.97 1.70
CA ILE A 194 -18.44 -7.97 2.10
C ILE A 194 -17.72 -8.31 3.42
N GLN A 195 -18.17 -9.34 4.14
CA GLN A 195 -17.68 -9.68 5.48
C GLN A 195 -16.16 -9.89 5.52
N ASP A 196 -15.62 -10.73 4.66
CA ASP A 196 -14.18 -11.06 4.65
C ASP A 196 -13.30 -9.81 4.43
N ILE A 197 -13.80 -8.87 3.62
CA ILE A 197 -13.09 -7.63 3.30
C ILE A 197 -13.07 -6.72 4.52
N LEU A 198 -14.22 -6.54 5.17
CA LEU A 198 -14.37 -5.67 6.33
C LEU A 198 -13.69 -6.26 7.56
N GLU A 199 -13.79 -7.57 7.80
CA GLU A 199 -13.09 -8.24 8.88
C GLU A 199 -11.58 -8.08 8.77
N ARG A 200 -11.03 -8.29 7.59
CA ARG A 200 -9.60 -8.06 7.32
C ARG A 200 -9.20 -6.61 7.59
N GLN A 201 -10.04 -5.64 7.20
CA GLN A 201 -9.78 -4.22 7.47
C GLN A 201 -9.77 -3.94 8.98
N ILE A 202 -10.74 -4.50 9.72
CA ILE A 202 -10.80 -4.37 11.18
C ILE A 202 -9.53 -4.94 11.81
N ASP A 203 -9.20 -6.18 11.48
CA ASP A 203 -8.11 -6.91 12.12
C ASP A 203 -6.75 -6.24 11.85
N TYR A 204 -6.46 -5.88 10.61
CA TYR A 204 -5.18 -5.27 10.23
C TYR A 204 -5.03 -3.86 10.77
N ASN A 205 -6.04 -3.01 10.56
CA ASN A 205 -5.95 -1.62 10.97
C ASN A 205 -5.95 -1.48 12.50
N TYR A 206 -6.66 -2.34 13.22
CA TYR A 206 -6.63 -2.37 14.67
C TYR A 206 -5.28 -2.86 15.22
N ALA A 207 -4.71 -3.91 14.62
CA ALA A 207 -3.42 -4.45 15.04
C ALA A 207 -2.30 -3.41 14.94
N ILE A 208 -2.18 -2.71 13.82
CA ILE A 208 -1.15 -1.68 13.67
C ILE A 208 -1.39 -0.46 14.56
N ALA A 209 -2.65 -0.09 14.83
CA ALA A 209 -2.96 0.98 15.77
C ALA A 209 -2.55 0.61 17.21
N CYS A 210 -2.78 -0.64 17.63
CA CYS A 210 -2.29 -1.15 18.92
C CYS A 210 -0.77 -1.13 18.99
N ALA A 211 -0.06 -1.56 17.93
CA ALA A 211 1.40 -1.47 17.87
C ALA A 211 1.88 -0.01 18.04
N GLY A 212 1.23 0.93 17.35
CA GLY A 212 1.55 2.36 17.47
C GLY A 212 1.30 2.96 18.85
N LEU A 213 0.35 2.41 19.61
CA LEU A 213 0.11 2.80 21.03
C LEU A 213 1.07 2.12 22.01
N ASN A 214 1.53 0.91 21.72
CA ASN A 214 2.42 0.17 22.61
C ASN A 214 3.88 0.55 22.43
N ASP A 215 4.33 0.65 21.19
CA ASP A 215 5.72 0.92 20.83
C ASP A 215 5.93 2.40 20.44
N ASN A 216 7.18 2.79 20.23
CA ASN A 216 7.53 4.16 19.86
C ASN A 216 7.69 4.27 18.34
N TYR A 217 6.75 4.97 17.71
CA TYR A 217 6.77 5.28 16.28
C TYR A 217 6.55 6.77 16.05
N GLY A 218 7.37 7.35 15.20
CA GLY A 218 7.22 8.75 14.78
C GLY A 218 7.14 9.73 15.95
N ALA A 219 6.15 10.59 15.94
CA ALA A 219 5.91 11.58 16.98
C ALA A 219 5.07 11.06 18.16
N ASN A 220 4.66 9.79 18.15
CA ASN A 220 3.79 9.18 19.17
C ASN A 220 2.48 9.94 19.41
N ILE A 221 1.89 10.50 18.36
CA ILE A 221 0.72 11.38 18.44
C ILE A 221 -0.44 10.71 19.18
N GLY A 222 -0.70 9.42 18.93
CA GLY A 222 -1.75 8.70 19.63
C GLY A 222 -1.55 8.67 21.15
N LYS A 223 -0.33 8.40 21.62
CA LYS A 223 0.01 8.42 23.06
C LYS A 223 -0.12 9.82 23.65
N VAL A 224 0.34 10.83 22.93
CA VAL A 224 0.24 12.24 23.34
C VAL A 224 -1.22 12.65 23.49
N LEU A 225 -2.09 12.29 22.55
CA LEU A 225 -3.53 12.58 22.61
C LEU A 225 -4.18 11.96 23.86
N LEU A 226 -3.93 10.67 24.14
CA LEU A 226 -4.50 10.02 25.31
C LEU A 226 -3.98 10.61 26.62
N LYS A 227 -2.69 10.94 26.69
CA LYS A 227 -2.07 11.55 27.86
C LYS A 227 -2.60 12.96 28.14
N SER A 228 -2.81 13.76 27.07
CA SER A 228 -3.16 15.18 27.20
C SER A 228 -4.66 15.42 27.33
N PHE A 229 -5.49 14.59 26.71
CA PHE A 229 -6.93 14.81 26.60
C PHE A 229 -7.79 13.73 27.25
N GLY A 230 -7.16 12.67 27.78
CA GLY A 230 -7.86 11.58 28.47
C GLY A 230 -8.40 10.49 27.53
N ASN A 231 -9.07 9.50 28.15
CA ASN A 231 -9.42 8.23 27.52
C ASN A 231 -10.91 8.13 27.13
N ASP A 232 -11.62 9.23 26.95
CA ASP A 232 -12.97 9.13 26.41
C ASP A 232 -12.97 8.59 24.96
N VAL A 233 -14.11 8.08 24.51
CA VAL A 233 -14.22 7.40 23.23
C VAL A 233 -13.78 8.26 22.04
N LYS A 234 -14.03 9.59 22.08
CA LYS A 234 -13.64 10.51 21.00
C LYS A 234 -12.13 10.64 20.92
N ASN A 235 -11.47 10.74 22.07
CA ASN A 235 -10.01 10.83 22.16
C ASN A 235 -9.36 9.51 21.78
N LYS A 236 -9.91 8.36 22.25
CA LYS A 236 -9.47 7.02 21.83
C LYS A 236 -9.56 6.86 20.31
N ALA A 237 -10.69 7.23 19.68
CA ALA A 237 -10.88 7.12 18.24
C ALA A 237 -9.80 7.87 17.45
N LYS A 238 -9.51 9.13 17.84
CA LYS A 238 -8.43 9.94 17.25
C LYS A 238 -7.06 9.34 17.50
N ALA A 239 -6.81 8.89 18.74
CA ALA A 239 -5.52 8.37 19.17
C ALA A 239 -5.14 7.08 18.42
N TYR A 240 -6.08 6.15 18.25
CA TYR A 240 -5.84 4.92 17.51
C TYR A 240 -5.55 5.20 16.02
N ALA A 241 -6.32 6.09 15.38
CA ALA A 241 -6.06 6.48 14.00
C ALA A 241 -4.68 7.15 13.82
N ALA A 242 -4.30 8.04 14.74
CA ALA A 242 -3.00 8.70 14.73
C ALA A 242 -1.85 7.72 15.00
N ALA A 243 -2.01 6.82 15.99
CA ALA A 243 -1.00 5.83 16.34
C ALA A 243 -0.74 4.83 15.21
N GLY A 244 -1.81 4.35 14.55
CA GLY A 244 -1.67 3.49 13.38
C GLY A 244 -0.94 4.19 12.23
N SER A 245 -1.24 5.47 12.00
CA SER A 245 -0.54 6.27 11.00
C SER A 245 0.93 6.49 11.34
N ASP A 246 1.25 6.82 12.60
CA ASP A 246 2.63 6.93 13.08
C ASP A 246 3.40 5.60 12.88
N ALA A 247 2.81 4.49 13.29
CA ALA A 247 3.43 3.17 13.14
C ALA A 247 3.70 2.84 11.66
N ARG A 248 2.68 3.00 10.81
CA ARG A 248 2.76 2.73 9.37
C ARG A 248 3.87 3.53 8.68
N MET A 249 3.97 4.83 8.98
CA MET A 249 4.91 5.73 8.32
C MET A 249 6.35 5.61 8.85
N ASN A 250 6.52 4.93 9.98
CA ASN A 250 7.82 4.82 10.67
C ASN A 250 8.30 3.36 10.80
N GLY A 251 7.95 2.51 9.84
CA GLY A 251 8.57 1.20 9.65
C GLY A 251 7.95 0.04 10.44
N CYS A 252 6.72 0.19 10.95
CA CYS A 252 5.99 -0.94 11.50
C CYS A 252 5.75 -1.99 10.38
N GLU A 253 6.09 -3.23 10.67
CA GLU A 253 6.04 -4.34 9.71
C GLU A 253 4.65 -5.02 9.65
N LEU A 254 3.63 -4.43 10.27
CA LEU A 254 2.26 -4.91 10.19
C LEU A 254 1.54 -4.35 8.95
N PRO A 255 0.72 -5.17 8.27
CA PRO A 255 -0.08 -4.70 7.16
C PRO A 255 -1.23 -3.81 7.60
N VAL A 256 -1.72 -3.00 6.67
CA VAL A 256 -2.95 -2.21 6.79
C VAL A 256 -3.87 -2.54 5.63
N VAL A 257 -5.17 -2.31 5.78
CA VAL A 257 -6.09 -2.25 4.63
C VAL A 257 -6.27 -0.80 4.24
N ILE A 258 -5.86 -0.50 3.00
CA ILE A 258 -5.93 0.84 2.42
C ILE A 258 -7.37 1.18 2.01
N ASN A 259 -7.63 2.46 1.80
CA ASN A 259 -8.82 2.96 1.14
C ASN A 259 -8.39 4.03 0.13
N SER A 260 -8.86 3.92 -1.10
CA SER A 260 -8.52 4.84 -2.19
C SER A 260 -7.00 5.05 -2.34
N GLY A 261 -6.23 3.96 -2.28
CA GLY A 261 -4.78 3.96 -2.42
C GLY A 261 -3.99 4.44 -1.18
N SER A 262 -4.64 4.80 -0.07
CA SER A 262 -3.99 5.32 1.14
C SER A 262 -4.30 4.50 2.38
N GLY A 263 -3.24 4.00 3.05
CA GLY A 263 -3.38 3.31 4.34
C GLY A 263 -3.80 4.25 5.47
N ASN A 264 -3.32 5.48 5.49
CA ASN A 264 -3.75 6.46 6.50
C ASN A 264 -5.25 6.76 6.36
N GLN A 265 -5.76 6.84 5.14
CA GLN A 265 -7.19 7.00 4.90
C GLN A 265 -7.97 5.76 5.34
N GLY A 266 -7.48 4.55 5.05
CA GLY A 266 -8.09 3.30 5.51
C GLY A 266 -8.22 3.26 7.04
N MET A 267 -7.16 3.65 7.77
CA MET A 267 -7.18 3.73 9.23
C MET A 267 -8.12 4.82 9.74
N THR A 268 -8.12 6.00 9.12
CA THR A 268 -8.99 7.11 9.54
C THR A 268 -10.47 6.80 9.31
N CYS A 269 -10.80 6.02 8.28
CA CYS A 269 -12.19 5.60 8.04
C CYS A 269 -12.63 4.48 9.00
N SER A 270 -11.75 3.50 9.29
CA SER A 270 -12.15 2.28 10.01
C SER A 270 -11.98 2.40 11.53
N LEU A 271 -10.86 2.92 12.01
CA LEU A 271 -10.53 2.90 13.44
C LEU A 271 -11.53 3.64 14.34
N PRO A 272 -12.06 4.81 13.97
CA PRO A 272 -13.10 5.44 14.78
C PRO A 272 -14.33 4.54 14.97
N VAL A 273 -14.79 3.88 13.91
CA VAL A 273 -15.93 2.96 13.97
C VAL A 273 -15.62 1.77 14.87
N ILE A 274 -14.44 1.16 14.73
CA ILE A 274 -13.98 0.04 15.54
C ILE A 274 -13.95 0.42 17.03
N ILE A 275 -13.37 1.58 17.36
CA ILE A 275 -13.24 2.04 18.75
C ILE A 275 -14.61 2.35 19.36
N TYR A 276 -15.52 2.99 18.61
CA TYR A 276 -16.89 3.20 19.09
C TYR A 276 -17.64 1.88 19.28
N ALA A 277 -17.49 0.93 18.37
CA ALA A 277 -18.10 -0.39 18.49
C ALA A 277 -17.63 -1.14 19.75
N GLN A 278 -16.34 -1.05 20.07
CA GLN A 278 -15.77 -1.64 21.30
C GLN A 278 -16.28 -0.93 22.55
N GLU A 279 -16.33 0.39 22.58
CA GLU A 279 -16.82 1.16 23.73
C GLU A 279 -18.30 0.88 24.00
N LEU A 280 -19.11 0.77 22.96
CA LEU A 280 -20.54 0.44 23.04
C LEU A 280 -20.79 -1.07 23.24
N LYS A 281 -19.74 -1.89 23.23
CA LYS A 281 -19.80 -3.35 23.41
C LYS A 281 -20.75 -4.03 22.42
N VAL A 282 -20.81 -3.54 21.20
CA VAL A 282 -21.63 -4.17 20.15
C VAL A 282 -20.95 -5.45 19.66
N SER A 283 -21.74 -6.40 19.17
CA SER A 283 -21.20 -7.65 18.60
C SER A 283 -20.38 -7.37 17.34
N LYS A 284 -19.45 -8.28 17.01
CA LYS A 284 -18.67 -8.20 15.75
C LYS A 284 -19.60 -8.08 14.54
N LYS A 285 -20.67 -8.87 14.52
CA LYS A 285 -21.68 -8.80 13.47
C LYS A 285 -22.30 -7.41 13.35
N LYS A 286 -22.69 -6.79 14.47
CA LYS A 286 -23.29 -5.44 14.48
C LYS A 286 -22.26 -4.35 14.10
N CYS A 287 -20.98 -4.56 14.35
CA CYS A 287 -19.92 -3.65 13.88
C CYS A 287 -19.76 -3.66 12.35
N LEU A 288 -20.07 -4.78 11.71
CA LEU A 288 -20.02 -4.97 10.26
C LEU A 288 -21.33 -4.59 9.54
N GLU A 289 -22.43 -4.57 10.28
CA GLU A 289 -23.73 -4.13 9.76
C GLU A 289 -23.80 -2.61 9.78
N PRO A 290 -24.35 -2.01 8.73
CA PRO A 290 -24.54 -0.57 8.64
C PRO A 290 -25.59 -0.04 9.61
#